data_8ee54ded1ce794c095287ae899192da9
#
_entry.id   8ee54ded1ce794c095287ae899192da9
#
_cell.length_a   1.000
_cell.length_b   1.000
_cell.length_c   1.000
_cell.angle_alpha   90.00
_cell.angle_beta   90.00
_cell.angle_gamma   90.00
#
_symmetry.space_group_name_H-M   'P 1'
#
loop_
_entity.id
_entity.type
_entity.pdbx_description
1 polymer ?
#
loop_
_entity_poly.entity_id
_entity_poly.type
_entity_poly.pdbx_seq_one_letter_code
_entity_poly.pdbx_strand_id
1 'polypeptide(L)'
;TEDEVDEYINQIAFSGAQDFLNKYKDKANEDQIIGHFGLGFYSSFMVADKVTIDTLSYKPDAKPVHWESEGGTEFDMKEGTKEGHGTLITLYLNEDSAEFANEYRAREILDKYCAFMPVEIYLNDETAEPQYDTIEKEELTDKDTIIETIVEPAKTEEKEKEDGTKETVEVSPAKEKYKIARRPVAVNDTNPLWNKHPNECTDEEYKEFYRKVFQDFKEPLFWIHLNMDYPFNLKGILYFPKINMEYESIE
;
A
#
# COMPACT_ATOMS: atom_id res chain seq x y z
N THR A 1 11.19 21.58 -3.32
CA THR A 1 11.84 22.75 -3.93
C THR A 1 13.17 22.34 -4.56
N GLU A 2 13.73 23.19 -5.42
CA GLU A 2 15.04 22.97 -6.05
C GLU A 2 16.14 22.76 -5.01
N ASP A 3 16.19 23.61 -4.00
CA ASP A 3 17.15 23.49 -2.88
C ASP A 3 17.01 22.15 -2.15
N GLU A 4 15.78 21.67 -1.92
CA GLU A 4 15.54 20.37 -1.27
C GLU A 4 16.00 19.21 -2.15
N VAL A 5 15.82 19.27 -3.47
CA VAL A 5 16.33 18.26 -4.40
C VAL A 5 17.87 18.25 -4.40
N ASP A 6 18.49 19.43 -4.43
CA ASP A 6 19.95 19.54 -4.36
C ASP A 6 20.51 18.98 -3.05
N GLU A 7 19.85 19.26 -1.92
CA GLU A 7 20.27 18.80 -0.60
C GLU A 7 20.05 17.29 -0.39
N TYR A 8 18.87 16.76 -0.75
CA TYR A 8 18.49 15.39 -0.39
C TYR A 8 18.70 14.36 -1.51
N ILE A 9 18.84 14.79 -2.76
CA ILE A 9 19.05 13.89 -3.91
C ILE A 9 20.49 13.99 -4.42
N ASN A 10 21.05 15.19 -4.57
CA ASN A 10 22.39 15.33 -5.13
C ASN A 10 23.52 15.07 -4.12
N GLN A 11 23.23 15.13 -2.82
CA GLN A 11 24.23 14.84 -1.78
C GLN A 11 24.14 13.38 -1.34
N ILE A 12 25.14 12.60 -1.76
CA ILE A 12 25.23 11.17 -1.40
C ILE A 12 25.39 11.00 0.11
N ALA A 13 24.69 10.04 0.68
CA ALA A 13 24.70 9.72 2.11
C ALA A 13 24.22 10.86 3.04
N PHE A 14 23.46 11.81 2.52
CA PHE A 14 22.77 12.82 3.30
C PHE A 14 21.32 12.37 3.55
N SER A 15 20.85 12.47 4.78
CA SER A 15 19.47 12.09 5.16
C SER A 15 18.84 13.15 6.03
N GLY A 16 17.67 13.64 5.61
CA GLY A 16 16.83 14.54 6.41
C GLY A 16 16.03 13.85 7.51
N ALA A 17 16.25 12.55 7.76
CA ALA A 17 15.50 11.76 8.73
C ALA A 17 15.57 12.36 10.15
N GLN A 18 16.75 12.79 10.57
CA GLN A 18 16.94 13.39 11.91
C GLN A 18 16.23 14.74 12.06
N ASP A 19 16.26 15.57 11.03
CA ASP A 19 15.58 16.87 11.02
C ASP A 19 14.07 16.69 10.98
N PHE A 20 13.59 15.70 10.23
CA PHE A 20 12.19 15.32 10.21
C PHE A 20 11.71 14.85 11.60
N LEU A 21 12.44 13.95 12.25
CA LEU A 21 12.15 13.51 13.62
C LEU A 21 12.13 14.67 14.61
N ASN A 22 13.11 15.57 14.53
CA ASN A 22 13.17 16.74 15.42
C ASN A 22 11.98 17.69 15.22
N LYS A 23 11.53 17.85 13.97
CA LYS A 23 10.40 18.72 13.60
C LYS A 23 9.05 18.14 14.03
N TYR A 24 8.92 16.82 14.03
CA TYR A 24 7.66 16.12 14.28
C TYR A 24 7.69 15.21 15.52
N LYS A 25 8.55 15.51 16.51
CA LYS A 25 8.76 14.73 17.75
C LYS A 25 7.49 14.28 18.45
N ASP A 26 6.43 15.09 18.38
CA ASP A 26 5.16 14.81 19.05
C ASP A 26 4.15 14.03 18.16
N LYS A 27 4.47 13.80 16.88
CA LYS A 27 3.54 13.22 15.90
C LYS A 27 4.11 12.06 15.11
N ALA A 28 5.44 11.96 14.98
CA ALA A 28 6.10 10.90 14.24
C ALA A 28 6.70 9.87 15.19
N ASN A 29 6.36 8.61 14.98
CA ASN A 29 7.02 7.50 15.65
C ASN A 29 8.36 7.27 14.93
N GLU A 30 9.45 7.09 15.66
CA GLU A 30 10.77 6.78 15.06
C GLU A 30 10.71 5.55 14.15
N ASP A 31 9.84 4.60 14.48
CA ASP A 31 9.60 3.37 13.70
C ASP A 31 8.98 3.64 12.31
N GLN A 32 8.45 4.84 12.03
CA GLN A 32 7.88 5.21 10.74
C GLN A 32 8.92 5.70 9.73
N ILE A 33 10.13 5.97 10.17
CA ILE A 33 11.21 6.40 9.28
C ILE A 33 12.01 5.20 8.83
N ILE A 34 11.91 4.87 7.55
CA ILE A 34 12.55 3.71 6.94
C ILE A 34 13.98 4.03 6.50
N GLY A 35 14.21 5.25 5.98
CA GLY A 35 15.50 5.68 5.43
C GLY A 35 16.30 6.50 6.42
N HIS A 36 17.51 6.02 6.78
CA HIS A 36 18.41 6.71 7.70
C HIS A 36 19.73 7.17 7.07
N PHE A 37 20.14 6.58 5.97
CA PHE A 37 21.50 6.73 5.45
C PHE A 37 21.61 7.59 4.17
N GLY A 38 20.49 7.97 3.55
CA GLY A 38 20.49 8.74 2.30
C GLY A 38 21.09 7.99 1.10
N LEU A 39 21.09 6.66 1.13
CA LEU A 39 21.67 5.82 0.07
C LEU A 39 20.62 5.04 -0.73
N GLY A 40 19.41 4.87 -0.19
CA GLY A 40 18.37 4.03 -0.78
C GLY A 40 17.97 4.46 -2.19
N PHE A 41 17.89 5.76 -2.44
CA PHE A 41 17.53 6.29 -3.76
C PHE A 41 18.50 5.83 -4.86
N TYR A 42 19.80 5.78 -4.58
CA TYR A 42 20.81 5.43 -5.58
C TYR A 42 20.76 3.97 -6.01
N SER A 43 20.11 3.09 -5.24
CA SER A 43 19.89 1.70 -5.64
C SER A 43 18.98 1.58 -6.87
N SER A 44 18.21 2.61 -7.20
CA SER A 44 17.41 2.68 -8.42
C SER A 44 18.23 2.52 -9.70
N PHE A 45 19.49 3.00 -9.70
CA PHE A 45 20.42 2.85 -10.83
C PHE A 45 20.97 1.43 -11.02
N MET A 46 20.71 0.53 -10.07
CA MET A 46 21.03 -0.90 -10.28
C MET A 46 20.06 -1.56 -11.28
N VAL A 47 18.86 -1.00 -11.43
CA VAL A 47 17.79 -1.56 -12.27
C VAL A 47 17.35 -0.64 -13.40
N ALA A 48 17.83 0.61 -13.43
CA ALA A 48 17.41 1.60 -14.40
C ALA A 48 18.61 2.26 -15.09
N ASP A 49 18.50 2.47 -16.40
CA ASP A 49 19.46 3.24 -17.18
C ASP A 49 19.28 4.74 -17.01
N LYS A 50 18.07 5.16 -16.63
CA LYS A 50 17.71 6.56 -16.38
C LYS A 50 16.69 6.63 -15.25
N VAL A 51 16.82 7.63 -14.42
CA VAL A 51 15.85 7.97 -13.36
C VAL A 51 15.42 9.42 -13.49
N THR A 52 14.12 9.67 -13.40
CA THR A 52 13.59 11.03 -13.32
C THR A 52 12.79 11.24 -12.04
N ILE A 53 12.82 12.46 -11.54
CA ILE A 53 12.04 12.90 -10.38
C ILE A 53 11.26 14.14 -10.78
N ASP A 54 9.93 14.07 -10.68
CA ASP A 54 9.03 15.22 -10.79
C ASP A 54 8.43 15.49 -9.41
N THR A 55 8.74 16.61 -8.81
CA THR A 55 8.35 16.89 -7.42
C THR A 55 7.84 18.32 -7.24
N LEU A 56 6.88 18.47 -6.32
CA LEU A 56 6.40 19.77 -5.85
C LEU A 56 6.29 19.74 -4.34
N SER A 57 7.01 20.64 -3.68
CA SER A 57 7.01 20.77 -2.22
C SER A 57 5.64 21.23 -1.69
N TYR A 58 5.31 20.84 -0.46
CA TYR A 58 4.13 21.31 0.26
C TYR A 58 4.25 22.78 0.74
N LYS A 59 5.44 23.37 0.62
CA LYS A 59 5.70 24.75 1.05
C LYS A 59 4.89 25.73 0.19
N PRO A 60 4.36 26.82 0.78
CA PRO A 60 3.70 27.88 0.02
C PRO A 60 4.64 28.43 -1.06
N ASP A 61 4.08 28.74 -2.23
CA ASP A 61 4.78 29.34 -3.38
C ASP A 61 5.95 28.47 -3.93
N ALA A 62 6.02 27.20 -3.56
CA ALA A 62 7.00 26.29 -4.12
C ALA A 62 6.76 26.09 -5.62
N LYS A 63 7.84 26.04 -6.39
CA LYS A 63 7.80 25.71 -7.80
C LYS A 63 8.06 24.22 -7.99
N PRO A 64 7.42 23.59 -8.99
CA PRO A 64 7.73 22.19 -9.32
C PRO A 64 9.13 22.07 -9.89
N VAL A 65 9.78 20.94 -9.60
CA VAL A 65 11.13 20.65 -10.05
C VAL A 65 11.12 19.34 -10.82
N HIS A 66 11.80 19.34 -11.95
CA HIS A 66 12.15 18.13 -12.71
C HIS A 66 13.65 17.90 -12.60
N TRP A 67 14.02 16.70 -12.19
CA TRP A 67 15.39 16.23 -12.08
C TRP A 67 15.55 14.93 -12.88
N GLU A 68 16.70 14.75 -13.58
CA GLU A 68 16.99 13.51 -14.28
C GLU A 68 18.47 13.19 -14.27
N SER A 69 18.80 11.88 -14.25
CA SER A 69 20.18 11.37 -14.36
C SER A 69 20.20 9.98 -14.98
N GLU A 70 21.31 9.66 -15.62
CA GLU A 70 21.62 8.34 -16.18
C GLU A 70 22.60 7.53 -15.31
N GLY A 71 22.70 7.85 -14.01
CA GLY A 71 23.49 7.07 -13.04
C GLY A 71 24.96 7.45 -12.93
N GLY A 72 25.40 8.48 -13.64
CA GLY A 72 26.76 9.03 -13.52
C GLY A 72 26.88 10.09 -12.41
N THR A 73 27.86 10.95 -12.56
CA THR A 73 28.06 12.14 -11.71
C THR A 73 27.26 13.35 -12.21
N GLU A 74 26.63 13.22 -13.37
CA GLU A 74 25.90 14.29 -14.04
C GLU A 74 24.40 14.12 -13.82
N PHE A 75 23.73 15.24 -13.64
CA PHE A 75 22.28 15.33 -13.58
C PHE A 75 21.82 16.64 -14.25
N ASP A 76 20.59 16.62 -14.74
CA ASP A 76 19.90 17.81 -15.21
C ASP A 76 18.78 18.17 -14.22
N MET A 77 18.65 19.46 -13.89
CA MET A 77 17.59 19.98 -13.05
C MET A 77 16.98 21.23 -13.65
N LYS A 78 15.65 21.29 -13.72
CA LYS A 78 14.90 22.41 -14.30
C LYS A 78 13.54 22.56 -13.63
N GLU A 79 12.86 23.67 -13.92
CA GLU A 79 11.46 23.86 -13.50
C GLU A 79 10.59 22.75 -14.12
N GLY A 80 9.81 22.07 -13.28
CA GLY A 80 8.92 20.99 -13.67
C GLY A 80 7.51 21.43 -14.01
N THR A 81 6.62 20.48 -14.26
CA THR A 81 5.21 20.71 -14.63
C THR A 81 4.21 20.09 -13.65
N LYS A 82 4.69 19.54 -12.53
CA LYS A 82 3.84 18.85 -11.56
C LYS A 82 2.88 19.81 -10.86
N GLU A 83 1.56 19.54 -10.94
CA GLU A 83 0.53 20.44 -10.41
C GLU A 83 0.21 20.20 -8.93
N GLY A 84 0.29 18.97 -8.44
CA GLY A 84 0.00 18.63 -7.04
C GLY A 84 1.27 18.39 -6.22
N HIS A 85 1.23 18.67 -4.89
CA HIS A 85 2.36 18.34 -4.02
C HIS A 85 2.62 16.82 -4.00
N GLY A 86 3.86 16.45 -3.75
CA GLY A 86 4.32 15.06 -3.75
C GLY A 86 5.42 14.84 -4.76
N THR A 87 5.89 13.60 -4.86
CA THR A 87 7.02 13.22 -5.68
C THR A 87 6.67 12.02 -6.56
N LEU A 88 6.96 12.12 -7.85
CA LEU A 88 6.91 11.05 -8.83
C LEU A 88 8.36 10.67 -9.17
N ILE A 89 8.73 9.42 -8.98
CA ILE A 89 10.02 8.88 -9.38
C ILE A 89 9.76 7.87 -10.50
N THR A 90 10.36 8.10 -11.66
CA THR A 90 10.23 7.21 -12.82
C THR A 90 11.56 6.49 -13.06
N LEU A 91 11.52 5.17 -13.05
CA LEU A 91 12.65 4.31 -13.36
C LEU A 91 12.50 3.79 -14.78
N TYR A 92 13.42 4.17 -15.68
CA TYR A 92 13.53 3.59 -17.02
C TYR A 92 14.39 2.35 -16.93
N LEU A 93 13.74 1.19 -16.77
CA LEU A 93 14.42 -0.07 -16.50
C LEU A 93 15.40 -0.44 -17.60
N ASN A 94 16.57 -0.93 -17.19
CA ASN A 94 17.53 -1.53 -18.10
C ASN A 94 17.02 -2.89 -18.62
N GLU A 95 17.69 -3.42 -19.64
CA GLU A 95 17.28 -4.64 -20.33
C GLU A 95 17.28 -5.86 -19.39
N ASP A 96 18.25 -5.96 -18.48
CA ASP A 96 18.36 -7.06 -17.51
C ASP A 96 17.29 -7.01 -16.41
N SER A 97 16.67 -5.86 -16.20
CA SER A 97 15.67 -5.61 -15.15
C SER A 97 14.23 -5.48 -15.68
N ALA A 98 14.00 -5.77 -16.96
CA ALA A 98 12.69 -5.66 -17.59
C ALA A 98 11.61 -6.54 -16.92
N GLU A 99 12.00 -7.61 -16.19
CA GLU A 99 11.07 -8.44 -15.42
C GLU A 99 10.29 -7.65 -14.36
N PHE A 100 10.84 -6.58 -13.81
CA PHE A 100 10.20 -5.76 -12.77
C PHE A 100 9.11 -4.84 -13.31
N ALA A 101 8.99 -4.68 -14.62
CA ALA A 101 7.85 -4.00 -15.25
C ALA A 101 6.56 -4.86 -15.25
N ASN A 102 6.64 -6.10 -14.78
CA ASN A 102 5.49 -6.99 -14.68
C ASN A 102 4.81 -6.85 -13.30
N GLU A 103 3.49 -6.65 -13.27
CA GLU A 103 2.71 -6.46 -12.03
C GLU A 103 2.89 -7.62 -11.05
N TYR A 104 2.88 -8.87 -11.53
CA TYR A 104 3.02 -10.05 -10.67
C TYR A 104 4.39 -10.10 -10.00
N ARG A 105 5.45 -9.76 -10.78
CA ARG A 105 6.80 -9.72 -10.25
C ARG A 105 7.00 -8.58 -9.25
N ALA A 106 6.47 -7.41 -9.56
CA ALA A 106 6.48 -6.28 -8.64
C ALA A 106 5.74 -6.61 -7.33
N ARG A 107 4.57 -7.25 -7.42
CA ARG A 107 3.79 -7.70 -6.26
C ARG A 107 4.53 -8.72 -5.41
N GLU A 108 5.16 -9.71 -6.03
CA GLU A 108 5.97 -10.71 -5.30
C GLU A 108 7.09 -10.06 -4.48
N ILE A 109 7.76 -9.05 -5.04
CA ILE A 109 8.81 -8.31 -4.33
C ILE A 109 8.23 -7.45 -3.21
N LEU A 110 7.11 -6.77 -3.44
CA LEU A 110 6.43 -6.00 -2.40
C LEU A 110 5.96 -6.91 -1.25
N ASP A 111 5.38 -8.06 -1.55
CA ASP A 111 4.94 -9.03 -0.56
C ASP A 111 6.13 -9.57 0.26
N LYS A 112 7.27 -9.80 -0.38
CA LYS A 112 8.46 -10.34 0.28
C LYS A 112 9.16 -9.32 1.19
N TYR A 113 9.30 -8.09 0.73
CA TYR A 113 10.16 -7.11 1.41
C TYR A 113 9.40 -5.95 2.05
N CYS A 114 8.16 -5.70 1.65
CA CYS A 114 7.39 -4.54 2.06
C CYS A 114 6.06 -4.90 2.76
N ALA A 115 5.77 -6.20 2.96
CA ALA A 115 4.48 -6.67 3.49
C ALA A 115 4.04 -5.99 4.80
N PHE A 116 4.98 -5.53 5.60
CA PHE A 116 4.72 -4.93 6.92
C PHE A 116 5.34 -3.55 7.10
N MET A 117 5.54 -2.84 5.99
CA MET A 117 5.99 -1.45 6.05
C MET A 117 4.96 -0.56 6.75
N PRO A 118 5.39 0.43 7.57
CA PRO A 118 4.49 1.26 8.38
C PRO A 118 3.72 2.31 7.58
N VAL A 119 3.89 2.35 6.27
CA VAL A 119 3.19 3.24 5.33
C VAL A 119 2.44 2.42 4.30
N GLU A 120 1.26 2.86 3.91
CA GLU A 120 0.45 2.18 2.89
C GLU A 120 1.16 2.23 1.52
N ILE A 121 1.24 1.07 0.88
CA ILE A 121 1.81 0.89 -0.46
C ILE A 121 0.70 0.40 -1.38
N TYR A 122 0.55 1.07 -2.52
CA TYR A 122 -0.41 0.71 -3.55
C TYR A 122 0.33 0.32 -4.82
N LEU A 123 -0.14 -0.73 -5.49
CA LEU A 123 0.37 -1.17 -6.78
C LEU A 123 -0.74 -1.02 -7.82
N ASN A 124 -0.42 -0.37 -8.92
CA ASN A 124 -1.34 -0.15 -10.02
C ASN A 124 -0.62 -0.34 -11.36
N ASP A 125 -1.28 -1.00 -12.30
CA ASP A 125 -0.86 -1.07 -13.69
C ASP A 125 -1.64 -0.01 -14.48
N GLU A 126 -0.95 1.02 -14.97
CA GLU A 126 -1.57 2.10 -15.75
C GLU A 126 -2.09 1.63 -17.10
N THR A 127 -1.63 0.48 -17.60
CA THR A 127 -2.08 -0.11 -18.86
C THR A 127 -3.31 -1.01 -18.70
N ALA A 128 -3.68 -1.36 -17.47
CA ALA A 128 -4.83 -2.21 -17.18
C ALA A 128 -6.16 -1.48 -17.45
N GLU A 129 -7.15 -2.23 -17.87
CA GLU A 129 -8.51 -1.69 -18.02
C GLU A 129 -9.07 -1.24 -16.66
N PRO A 130 -9.75 -0.07 -16.62
CA PRO A 130 -10.36 0.44 -15.40
C PRO A 130 -11.34 -0.58 -14.80
N GLN A 131 -11.21 -0.86 -13.52
CA GLN A 131 -12.09 -1.76 -12.79
C GLN A 131 -13.10 -0.95 -11.97
N TYR A 132 -14.29 -1.51 -11.82
CA TYR A 132 -15.41 -0.87 -11.15
C TYR A 132 -16.02 -1.80 -10.12
N ASP A 133 -16.48 -1.22 -9.01
CA ASP A 133 -17.28 -1.91 -8.00
C ASP A 133 -18.66 -1.28 -7.91
N THR A 134 -19.67 -2.08 -7.60
CA THR A 134 -21.02 -1.58 -7.35
C THR A 134 -21.30 -1.67 -5.86
N ILE A 135 -21.58 -0.53 -5.26
CA ILE A 135 -21.81 -0.38 -3.82
C ILE A 135 -23.20 0.19 -3.53
N GLU A 136 -23.68 -0.01 -2.33
CA GLU A 136 -24.91 0.63 -1.83
C GLU A 136 -24.62 2.07 -1.38
N LYS A 137 -25.66 2.88 -1.25
CA LYS A 137 -25.55 4.30 -0.90
C LYS A 137 -24.85 4.55 0.44
N GLU A 138 -25.07 3.64 1.40
CA GLU A 138 -24.49 3.70 2.74
C GLU A 138 -22.99 3.47 2.78
N GLU A 139 -22.44 2.81 1.72
CA GLU A 139 -21.02 2.50 1.58
C GLU A 139 -20.23 3.59 0.84
N LEU A 140 -20.94 4.58 0.27
CA LEU A 140 -20.34 5.67 -0.48
C LEU A 140 -19.58 6.62 0.44
N THR A 141 -18.37 6.99 0.03
CA THR A 141 -17.50 7.94 0.73
C THR A 141 -17.16 9.15 -0.15
N ASP A 142 -16.74 10.25 0.45
CA ASP A 142 -16.33 11.47 -0.27
C ASP A 142 -15.11 11.27 -1.19
N LYS A 143 -14.42 10.14 -1.04
CA LYS A 143 -13.24 9.77 -1.85
C LYS A 143 -13.59 8.98 -3.10
N ASP A 144 -14.84 8.50 -3.21
CA ASP A 144 -15.24 7.63 -4.29
C ASP A 144 -15.52 8.43 -5.57
N THR A 145 -15.02 7.92 -6.69
CA THR A 145 -15.35 8.46 -8.01
C THR A 145 -16.55 7.71 -8.56
N ILE A 146 -17.72 8.34 -8.58
CA ILE A 146 -18.94 7.78 -9.10
C ILE A 146 -18.89 7.80 -10.64
N ILE A 147 -19.04 6.66 -11.24
CA ILE A 147 -19.09 6.47 -12.70
C ILE A 147 -20.54 6.47 -13.17
N GLU A 148 -21.42 5.77 -12.44
CA GLU A 148 -22.83 5.60 -12.82
C GLU A 148 -23.68 5.39 -11.57
N THR A 149 -24.90 5.94 -11.59
CA THR A 149 -25.92 5.66 -10.57
C THR A 149 -26.92 4.66 -11.13
N ILE A 150 -27.06 3.51 -10.50
CA ILE A 150 -27.97 2.43 -10.89
C ILE A 150 -29.18 2.46 -9.96
N VAL A 151 -30.37 2.68 -10.52
CA VAL A 151 -31.63 2.64 -9.77
C VAL A 151 -32.29 1.30 -10.03
N GLU A 152 -32.32 0.44 -9.03
CA GLU A 152 -33.11 -0.78 -9.07
C GLU A 152 -34.58 -0.43 -8.73
N PRO A 153 -35.54 -0.68 -9.62
CA PRO A 153 -36.96 -0.36 -9.36
C PRO A 153 -37.49 -1.22 -8.20
N ALA A 154 -38.47 -0.69 -7.50
CA ALA A 154 -39.19 -1.43 -6.45
C ALA A 154 -39.74 -2.76 -7.00
N LYS A 155 -39.52 -3.84 -6.28
CA LYS A 155 -40.14 -5.14 -6.62
C LYS A 155 -41.54 -5.20 -6.04
N THR A 156 -42.49 -5.41 -6.90
CA THR A 156 -43.91 -5.58 -6.54
C THR A 156 -44.36 -7.00 -6.86
N GLU A 157 -45.11 -7.62 -5.96
CA GLU A 157 -45.77 -8.90 -6.18
C GLU A 157 -47.31 -8.71 -6.15
N GLU A 158 -48.00 -9.37 -7.06
CA GLU A 158 -49.44 -9.45 -7.04
C GLU A 158 -49.87 -10.51 -6.03
N LYS A 159 -50.57 -10.10 -4.99
CA LYS A 159 -51.25 -11.02 -4.06
C LYS A 159 -52.74 -11.02 -4.32
N GLU A 160 -53.32 -12.22 -4.47
CA GLU A 160 -54.73 -12.41 -4.61
C GLU A 160 -55.42 -12.34 -3.21
N LYS A 161 -56.43 -11.46 -3.06
CA LYS A 161 -57.22 -11.38 -1.83
C LYS A 161 -58.29 -12.45 -1.82
N GLU A 162 -58.80 -12.79 -0.65
CA GLU A 162 -59.90 -13.77 -0.47
C GLU A 162 -61.17 -13.44 -1.26
N ASP A 163 -61.33 -12.19 -1.69
CA ASP A 163 -62.44 -11.69 -2.50
C ASP A 163 -62.21 -11.81 -4.05
N GLY A 164 -61.05 -12.39 -4.48
CA GLY A 164 -60.69 -12.56 -5.86
C GLY A 164 -60.09 -11.31 -6.55
N THR A 165 -59.86 -10.24 -5.80
CA THR A 165 -59.19 -9.04 -6.29
C THR A 165 -57.67 -9.16 -6.13
N LYS A 166 -56.90 -8.69 -7.14
CA LYS A 166 -55.43 -8.65 -7.07
C LYS A 166 -54.98 -7.33 -6.49
N GLU A 167 -54.14 -7.40 -5.48
CA GLU A 167 -53.44 -6.24 -4.92
C GLU A 167 -51.95 -6.34 -5.20
N THR A 168 -51.38 -5.26 -5.75
CA THR A 168 -49.93 -5.16 -5.96
C THR A 168 -49.34 -4.70 -4.62
N VAL A 169 -48.55 -5.57 -4.01
CA VAL A 169 -47.84 -5.27 -2.76
C VAL A 169 -46.36 -5.02 -3.07
N GLU A 170 -45.83 -3.91 -2.60
CA GLU A 170 -44.44 -3.62 -2.72
C GLU A 170 -43.65 -4.54 -1.76
N VAL A 171 -42.83 -5.42 -2.31
CA VAL A 171 -42.03 -6.39 -1.54
C VAL A 171 -40.67 -5.85 -1.19
N SER A 172 -40.14 -4.94 -2.01
CA SER A 172 -38.85 -4.29 -1.78
C SER A 172 -38.89 -2.88 -2.35
N PRO A 173 -38.49 -1.85 -1.58
CA PRO A 173 -38.41 -0.48 -2.07
C PRO A 173 -37.34 -0.36 -3.16
N ALA A 174 -37.46 0.67 -4.00
CA ALA A 174 -36.43 1.01 -4.96
C ALA A 174 -35.08 1.28 -4.24
N LYS A 175 -34.01 0.69 -4.74
CA LYS A 175 -32.67 0.87 -4.20
C LYS A 175 -31.79 1.61 -5.18
N GLU A 176 -30.99 2.55 -4.65
CA GLU A 176 -29.92 3.22 -5.42
C GLU A 176 -28.62 2.52 -5.13
N LYS A 177 -27.94 2.08 -6.19
CA LYS A 177 -26.57 1.56 -6.17
C LYS A 177 -25.67 2.48 -6.99
N TYR A 178 -24.42 2.52 -6.62
CA TYR A 178 -23.43 3.37 -7.29
C TYR A 178 -22.31 2.49 -7.85
N LYS A 179 -22.10 2.63 -9.16
CA LYS A 179 -20.90 2.08 -9.80
C LYS A 179 -19.78 3.07 -9.61
N ILE A 180 -18.78 2.68 -8.88
CA ILE A 180 -17.60 3.51 -8.57
C ILE A 180 -16.35 2.93 -9.21
N ALA A 181 -15.35 3.78 -9.44
CA ALA A 181 -14.00 3.28 -9.72
C ALA A 181 -13.55 2.42 -8.54
N ARG A 182 -12.94 1.26 -8.83
CA ARG A 182 -12.48 0.35 -7.78
C ARG A 182 -11.52 1.09 -6.85
N ARG A 183 -11.78 0.98 -5.56
CA ARG A 183 -10.94 1.59 -4.53
C ARG A 183 -9.56 0.96 -4.55
N PRO A 184 -8.48 1.75 -4.49
CA PRO A 184 -7.14 1.20 -4.35
C PRO A 184 -7.04 0.43 -3.01
N VAL A 185 -6.41 -0.73 -3.06
CA VAL A 185 -6.18 -1.58 -1.89
C VAL A 185 -4.68 -1.61 -1.61
N ALA A 186 -4.30 -1.29 -0.37
CA ALA A 186 -2.91 -1.39 0.03
C ALA A 186 -2.43 -2.85 -0.06
N VAL A 187 -1.23 -3.05 -0.62
CA VAL A 187 -0.63 -4.38 -0.75
C VAL A 187 0.03 -4.86 0.53
N ASN A 188 0.31 -3.96 1.45
CA ASN A 188 0.96 -4.24 2.72
C ASN A 188 0.01 -4.07 3.92
N ASP A 189 0.43 -4.57 5.07
CA ASP A 189 -0.26 -4.45 6.34
C ASP A 189 0.52 -3.50 7.26
N THR A 190 0.01 -2.29 7.45
CA THR A 190 0.67 -1.26 8.27
C THR A 190 0.54 -1.49 9.77
N ASN A 191 -0.32 -2.42 10.18
CA ASN A 191 -0.54 -2.74 11.59
C ASN A 191 -0.55 -4.26 11.84
N PRO A 192 0.59 -4.94 11.63
CA PRO A 192 0.69 -6.39 11.79
C PRO A 192 0.37 -6.85 13.21
N LEU A 193 0.00 -8.12 13.34
CA LEU A 193 -0.48 -8.70 14.61
C LEU A 193 0.50 -8.50 15.77
N TRP A 194 1.80 -8.48 15.52
CA TRP A 194 2.80 -8.27 16.57
C TRP A 194 2.83 -6.87 17.19
N ASN A 195 2.10 -5.91 16.63
CA ASN A 195 1.93 -4.58 17.23
C ASN A 195 0.91 -4.60 18.38
N LYS A 196 0.01 -5.60 18.41
CA LYS A 196 -0.89 -5.82 19.53
C LYS A 196 -0.13 -6.37 20.74
N HIS A 197 -0.66 -6.11 21.94
CA HIS A 197 -0.12 -6.78 23.12
C HIS A 197 -0.49 -8.28 23.10
N PRO A 198 0.40 -9.21 23.48
CA PRO A 198 0.13 -10.66 23.45
C PRO A 198 -1.17 -11.08 24.14
N ASN A 199 -1.54 -10.40 25.23
CA ASN A 199 -2.77 -10.68 25.99
C ASN A 199 -4.07 -10.25 25.27
N GLU A 200 -3.95 -9.47 24.18
CA GLU A 200 -5.06 -8.98 23.36
C GLU A 200 -5.27 -9.83 22.11
N CYS A 201 -4.38 -10.80 21.88
CA CYS A 201 -4.43 -11.67 20.72
C CYS A 201 -5.06 -13.01 21.07
N THR A 202 -5.89 -13.53 20.18
CA THR A 202 -6.48 -14.87 20.28
C THR A 202 -5.66 -15.90 19.50
N ASP A 203 -5.82 -17.18 19.83
CA ASP A 203 -5.16 -18.29 19.11
C ASP A 203 -5.57 -18.30 17.63
N GLU A 204 -6.80 -17.95 17.32
CA GLU A 204 -7.33 -17.85 15.97
C GLU A 204 -6.64 -16.77 15.18
N GLU A 205 -6.41 -15.58 15.76
CA GLU A 205 -5.67 -14.48 15.10
C GLU A 205 -4.23 -14.89 14.79
N TYR A 206 -3.54 -15.61 15.69
CA TYR A 206 -2.20 -16.12 15.43
C TYR A 206 -2.17 -17.15 14.28
N LYS A 207 -3.14 -18.04 14.22
CA LYS A 207 -3.24 -19.03 13.14
C LYS A 207 -3.59 -18.41 11.79
N GLU A 208 -4.47 -17.43 11.78
CA GLU A 208 -4.82 -16.67 10.56
C GLU A 208 -3.63 -15.86 10.06
N PHE A 209 -2.93 -15.21 10.96
CA PHE A 209 -1.72 -14.46 10.62
C PHE A 209 -0.65 -15.38 10.04
N TYR A 210 -0.43 -16.55 10.64
CA TYR A 210 0.48 -17.57 10.13
C TYR A 210 0.12 -17.99 8.70
N ARG A 211 -1.14 -18.34 8.46
CA ARG A 211 -1.62 -18.74 7.13
C ARG A 211 -1.44 -17.62 6.08
N LYS A 212 -1.72 -16.39 6.48
CA LYS A 212 -1.56 -15.21 5.61
C LYS A 212 -0.09 -14.98 5.21
N VAL A 213 0.82 -15.07 6.17
CA VAL A 213 2.24 -14.72 5.97
C VAL A 213 3.00 -15.84 5.25
N PHE A 214 2.82 -17.09 5.70
CA PHE A 214 3.58 -18.22 5.19
C PHE A 214 2.85 -19.02 4.11
N GLN A 215 1.59 -18.66 3.81
CA GLN A 215 0.72 -19.38 2.87
C GLN A 215 0.64 -20.90 3.16
N ASP A 216 0.86 -21.27 4.42
CA ASP A 216 0.78 -22.64 4.90
C ASP A 216 -0.60 -22.87 5.53
N PHE A 217 -1.34 -23.85 5.00
CA PHE A 217 -2.66 -24.22 5.50
C PHE A 217 -2.61 -25.13 6.73
N LYS A 218 -1.43 -25.63 7.10
CA LYS A 218 -1.23 -26.41 8.32
C LYS A 218 -1.09 -25.47 9.50
N GLU A 219 -1.69 -25.83 10.62
CA GLU A 219 -1.50 -25.06 11.84
C GLU A 219 -0.08 -25.21 12.38
N PRO A 220 0.56 -24.14 12.87
CA PRO A 220 1.84 -24.24 13.55
C PRO A 220 1.73 -25.09 14.82
N LEU A 221 2.83 -25.65 15.28
CA LEU A 221 2.90 -26.38 16.56
C LEU A 221 2.64 -25.46 17.74
N PHE A 222 3.28 -24.29 17.72
CA PHE A 222 3.15 -23.20 18.68
C PHE A 222 3.80 -21.94 18.11
N TRP A 223 3.66 -20.83 18.83
CA TRP A 223 4.29 -19.55 18.51
C TRP A 223 4.79 -18.86 19.78
N ILE A 224 5.70 -17.93 19.60
CA ILE A 224 6.20 -17.04 20.65
C ILE A 224 6.01 -15.61 20.17
N HIS A 225 5.16 -14.85 20.84
CA HIS A 225 4.97 -13.44 20.56
C HIS A 225 6.00 -12.64 21.37
N LEU A 226 6.90 -11.98 20.67
CA LEU A 226 7.96 -11.15 21.23
C LEU A 226 7.50 -9.70 21.26
N ASN A 227 7.55 -9.10 22.44
CA ASN A 227 7.34 -7.67 22.64
C ASN A 227 8.26 -7.23 23.78
N MET A 228 9.50 -6.92 23.41
CA MET A 228 10.57 -6.61 24.37
C MET A 228 11.11 -5.22 24.09
N ASP A 229 11.11 -4.36 25.11
CA ASP A 229 11.64 -3.00 25.02
C ASP A 229 13.11 -2.91 25.47
N TYR A 230 13.61 -3.93 26.19
CA TYR A 230 14.98 -3.96 26.71
C TYR A 230 15.54 -5.40 26.68
N PRO A 231 16.83 -5.60 26.34
CA PRO A 231 17.86 -4.61 25.96
C PRO A 231 17.75 -4.11 24.51
N PHE A 232 16.89 -4.73 23.72
CA PHE A 232 16.65 -4.39 22.32
C PHE A 232 15.14 -4.20 22.12
N ASN A 233 14.75 -3.14 21.43
CA ASN A 233 13.38 -2.99 20.99
C ASN A 233 13.09 -4.08 19.92
N LEU A 234 12.45 -5.17 20.33
CA LEU A 234 12.18 -6.32 19.48
C LEU A 234 10.70 -6.68 19.54
N LYS A 235 10.02 -6.55 18.42
CA LYS A 235 8.62 -6.96 18.22
C LYS A 235 8.54 -7.98 17.10
N GLY A 236 7.75 -9.02 17.29
CA GLY A 236 7.57 -10.05 16.28
C GLY A 236 6.90 -11.30 16.82
N ILE A 237 6.61 -12.23 15.93
CA ILE A 237 6.05 -13.54 16.27
C ILE A 237 6.93 -14.62 15.64
N LEU A 238 7.48 -15.47 16.47
CA LEU A 238 8.19 -16.67 16.02
C LEU A 238 7.20 -17.81 15.92
N TYR A 239 7.08 -18.42 14.74
CA TYR A 239 6.25 -19.58 14.51
C TYR A 239 7.11 -20.83 14.38
N PHE A 240 6.59 -21.95 14.91
CA PHE A 240 7.20 -23.26 14.79
C PHE A 240 6.28 -24.15 13.97
N PRO A 241 6.60 -24.40 12.68
CA PRO A 241 5.75 -25.18 11.80
C PRO A 241 5.78 -26.65 12.14
N LYS A 242 4.74 -27.41 11.73
CA LYS A 242 4.75 -28.86 11.71
C LYS A 242 5.58 -29.33 10.52
N ILE A 243 6.74 -29.90 10.77
CA ILE A 243 7.60 -30.46 9.73
C ILE A 243 7.04 -31.82 9.30
N ASN A 244 6.75 -31.98 8.02
CA ASN A 244 6.53 -33.31 7.44
C ASN A 244 7.88 -33.89 7.07
N MET A 245 8.30 -34.94 7.75
CA MET A 245 9.62 -35.57 7.58
C MET A 245 9.87 -36.20 6.20
N GLU A 246 9.00 -35.97 5.22
CA GLU A 246 9.15 -36.68 3.96
C GLU A 246 9.92 -35.94 2.88
N TYR A 247 10.00 -34.63 2.79
CA TYR A 247 10.74 -33.95 1.67
C TYR A 247 10.93 -32.42 1.82
N GLU A 248 10.90 -31.81 2.98
CA GLU A 248 11.16 -30.37 3.09
C GLU A 248 12.62 -30.11 3.51
N SER A 249 13.39 -29.53 2.60
CA SER A 249 14.68 -28.93 2.96
C SER A 249 14.41 -27.73 3.90
N ILE A 250 15.18 -27.66 4.97
CA ILE A 250 15.19 -26.49 5.86
C ILE A 250 15.83 -25.33 5.08
N GLU A 251 15.06 -24.35 4.71
CA GLU A 251 15.55 -23.05 4.23
C GLU A 251 15.82 -22.10 5.39
#